data_cdd4cbca4819107885e00fa22bc69fa1
#
_entry.id   cdd4cbca4819107885e00fa22bc69fa1
#
_cell.length_a   1.000
_cell.length_b   1.000
_cell.length_c   1.000
_cell.angle_alpha   90.00
_cell.angle_beta   90.00
_cell.angle_gamma   90.00
#
_symmetry.space_group_name_H-M   'P 1'
#
loop_
_entity.id
_entity.type
_entity.pdbx_description
1 polymer ?
#
loop_
_entity_poly.entity_id
_entity_poly.type
_entity_poly.pdbx_seq_one_letter_code
_entity_poly.pdbx_strand_id
1 'polypeptide(L)'
;GRERAAARRRLCNLCAAAAPNFTMLLIARFLSGFPHGAYFGVASIVAGKLADEGKGSEAVSIMIAGMTVANLFGVPLGTSLSHTISWRVTFLLVVFWGLITLYYIYRWVPQVENLKDNGFKGQFRFLKSPAPWLILGATALGNGGVFCWYSYVNPMLTEISGFQTSSMTALMV
;
A
#
# COMPACT_ATOMS: atom_id res chain seq x y z
N GLY A 1 3.27 18.98 -2.50
CA GLY A 1 2.73 17.99 -1.56
C GLY A 1 3.15 16.55 -1.80
N ARG A 2 3.35 16.11 -3.07
CA ARG A 2 3.65 14.70 -3.45
C ARG A 2 4.99 14.22 -2.89
N GLU A 3 6.03 15.04 -2.97
CA GLU A 3 7.36 14.70 -2.46
C GLU A 3 7.40 14.50 -0.95
N ARG A 4 6.65 15.33 -0.21
CA ARG A 4 6.59 15.23 1.26
C ARG A 4 5.88 13.95 1.73
N ALA A 5 4.82 13.51 1.03
CA ALA A 5 4.11 12.28 1.36
C ALA A 5 4.97 11.04 1.06
N ALA A 6 5.67 11.03 -0.07
CA ALA A 6 6.59 9.96 -0.43
C ALA A 6 7.81 9.91 0.50
N ALA A 7 8.36 11.05 0.91
CA ALA A 7 9.45 11.12 1.88
C ALA A 7 9.02 10.59 3.26
N ARG A 8 7.83 10.96 3.74
CA ARG A 8 7.28 10.45 5.01
C ARG A 8 7.09 8.93 5.00
N ARG A 9 6.60 8.36 3.88
CA ARG A 9 6.45 6.90 3.75
C ARG A 9 7.78 6.16 3.85
N ARG A 10 8.86 6.72 3.28
CA ARG A 10 10.20 6.14 3.38
C ARG A 10 10.74 6.19 4.79
N LEU A 11 10.59 7.32 5.48
CA LEU A 11 10.96 7.46 6.89
C LEU A 11 10.26 6.41 7.75
N CYS A 12 8.95 6.18 7.57
CA CYS A 12 8.22 5.17 8.33
C CYS A 12 8.72 3.75 8.05
N ASN A 13 9.05 3.41 6.79
CA ASN A 13 9.59 2.10 6.46
C ASN A 13 11.05 1.92 6.96
N LEU A 14 11.86 2.96 6.94
CA LEU A 14 13.19 2.95 7.57
C LEU A 14 13.10 2.81 9.08
N CYS A 15 12.17 3.51 9.73
CA CYS A 15 11.89 3.35 11.15
C CYS A 15 11.40 1.94 11.48
N ALA A 16 10.58 1.33 10.61
CA ALA A 16 10.16 -0.06 10.79
C ALA A 16 11.34 -1.05 10.64
N ALA A 17 12.22 -0.84 9.66
CA ALA A 17 13.43 -1.68 9.49
C ALA A 17 14.40 -1.58 10.69
N ALA A 18 14.47 -0.39 11.30
CA ALA A 18 15.34 -0.10 12.45
C ALA A 18 14.66 -0.36 13.81
N ALA A 19 13.40 -0.81 13.84
CA ALA A 19 12.64 -0.96 15.08
C ALA A 19 13.32 -1.97 16.03
N PRO A 20 13.62 -1.56 17.28
CA PRO A 20 14.25 -2.43 18.26
C PRO A 20 13.25 -3.37 18.97
N ASN A 21 11.96 -3.02 18.95
CA ASN A 21 10.91 -3.80 19.62
C ASN A 21 9.60 -3.78 18.82
N PHE A 22 8.69 -4.69 19.17
CA PHE A 22 7.39 -4.86 18.51
C PHE A 22 6.51 -3.61 18.57
N THR A 23 6.49 -2.92 19.70
CA THR A 23 5.65 -1.72 19.88
C THR A 23 6.07 -0.61 18.91
N MET A 24 7.37 -0.37 18.76
CA MET A 24 7.89 0.62 17.82
C MET A 24 7.60 0.23 16.36
N LEU A 25 7.71 -1.07 16.04
CA LEU A 25 7.33 -1.59 14.74
C LEU A 25 5.84 -1.34 14.46
N LEU A 26 4.96 -1.63 15.42
CA LEU A 26 3.52 -1.43 15.31
C LEU A 26 3.17 0.05 15.05
N ILE A 27 3.76 0.96 15.83
CA ILE A 27 3.56 2.41 15.67
C ILE A 27 4.05 2.86 14.29
N ALA A 28 5.24 2.45 13.87
CA ALA A 28 5.78 2.81 12.56
C ALA A 28 4.87 2.30 11.41
N ARG A 29 4.32 1.10 11.52
CA ARG A 29 3.36 0.52 10.54
C ARG A 29 2.03 1.26 10.54
N PHE A 30 1.48 1.60 11.69
CA PHE A 30 0.26 2.41 11.79
C PHE A 30 0.43 3.77 11.13
N LEU A 31 1.52 4.49 11.45
CA LEU A 31 1.83 5.80 10.86
C LEU A 31 2.08 5.71 9.34
N SER A 32 2.63 4.60 8.84
CA SER A 32 2.84 4.41 7.40
C SER A 32 1.54 4.21 6.61
N GLY A 33 0.45 3.85 7.26
CA GLY A 33 -0.87 3.70 6.64
C GLY A 33 -1.45 5.02 6.11
N PHE A 34 -1.27 6.13 6.83
CA PHE A 34 -1.81 7.44 6.41
C PHE A 34 -1.25 7.93 5.07
N PRO A 35 0.08 7.98 4.85
CA PRO A 35 0.61 8.33 3.53
C PRO A 35 0.22 7.35 2.43
N HIS A 36 0.00 6.07 2.75
CA HIS A 36 -0.41 5.07 1.78
C HIS A 36 -1.81 5.37 1.20
N GLY A 37 -2.79 5.61 2.06
CA GLY A 37 -4.14 5.95 1.61
C GLY A 37 -4.19 7.26 0.82
N ALA A 38 -3.49 8.30 1.28
CA ALA A 38 -3.39 9.56 0.56
C ALA A 38 -2.72 9.41 -0.82
N TYR A 39 -1.66 8.61 -0.90
CA TYR A 39 -0.97 8.34 -2.17
C TYR A 39 -1.88 7.62 -3.16
N PHE A 40 -2.60 6.59 -2.72
CA PHE A 40 -3.50 5.81 -3.56
C PHE A 40 -4.63 6.67 -4.14
N GLY A 41 -5.26 7.51 -3.31
CA GLY A 41 -6.30 8.44 -3.76
C GLY A 41 -5.79 9.46 -4.79
N VAL A 42 -4.63 10.07 -4.54
CA VAL A 42 -4.01 11.02 -5.49
C VAL A 42 -3.58 10.31 -6.78
N ALA A 43 -3.03 9.10 -6.69
CA ALA A 43 -2.61 8.33 -7.86
C ALA A 43 -3.81 7.98 -8.77
N SER A 44 -4.95 7.60 -8.20
CA SER A 44 -6.18 7.32 -8.94
C SER A 44 -6.68 8.54 -9.72
N ILE A 45 -6.68 9.72 -9.09
CA ILE A 45 -7.09 10.98 -9.73
C ILE A 45 -6.12 11.35 -10.86
N VAL A 46 -4.82 11.19 -10.63
CA VAL A 46 -3.79 11.50 -11.64
C VAL A 46 -3.90 10.54 -12.82
N ALA A 47 -4.05 9.23 -12.55
CA ALA A 47 -4.23 8.22 -13.60
C ALA A 47 -5.46 8.54 -14.47
N GLY A 48 -6.59 8.88 -13.85
CA GLY A 48 -7.80 9.27 -14.57
C GLY A 48 -7.65 10.55 -15.40
N LYS A 49 -6.84 11.54 -14.93
CA LYS A 49 -6.58 12.79 -15.65
C LYS A 49 -5.58 12.66 -16.79
N LEU A 50 -4.67 11.69 -16.72
CA LEU A 50 -3.67 11.42 -17.77
C LEU A 50 -4.19 10.47 -18.84
N ALA A 51 -5.32 9.80 -18.59
CA ALA A 51 -5.97 8.94 -19.55
C ALA A 51 -6.62 9.74 -20.68
N ASP A 52 -6.73 9.12 -21.85
CA ASP A 52 -7.52 9.65 -22.96
C ASP A 52 -8.99 9.85 -22.56
N GLU A 53 -9.71 10.68 -23.31
CA GLU A 53 -11.14 10.89 -23.07
C GLU A 53 -11.92 9.57 -23.04
N GLY A 54 -12.71 9.37 -21.99
CA GLY A 54 -13.49 8.15 -21.79
C GLY A 54 -12.74 6.96 -21.21
N LYS A 55 -11.39 6.98 -21.11
CA LYS A 55 -10.58 5.84 -20.62
C LYS A 55 -10.11 5.97 -19.15
N GLY A 56 -10.67 6.90 -18.40
CA GLY A 56 -10.28 7.15 -17.00
C GLY A 56 -10.45 5.91 -16.12
N SER A 57 -11.53 5.15 -16.29
CA SER A 57 -11.76 3.90 -15.54
C SER A 57 -10.74 2.82 -15.89
N GLU A 58 -10.35 2.71 -17.17
CA GLU A 58 -9.33 1.77 -17.63
C GLU A 58 -7.97 2.07 -16.98
N ALA A 59 -7.56 3.33 -16.97
CA ALA A 59 -6.30 3.75 -16.33
C ALA A 59 -6.27 3.43 -14.83
N VAL A 60 -7.37 3.65 -14.12
CA VAL A 60 -7.48 3.27 -12.70
C VAL A 60 -7.45 1.75 -12.54
N SER A 61 -8.09 1.00 -13.43
CA SER A 61 -8.07 -0.48 -13.41
C SER A 61 -6.65 -1.04 -13.62
N ILE A 62 -5.87 -0.46 -14.53
CA ILE A 62 -4.46 -0.83 -14.75
C ILE A 62 -3.63 -0.57 -13.49
N MET A 63 -3.88 0.57 -12.81
CA MET A 63 -3.22 0.87 -11.53
C MET A 63 -3.55 -0.18 -10.45
N ILE A 64 -4.81 -0.62 -10.36
CA ILE A 64 -5.24 -1.67 -9.42
C ILE A 64 -4.64 -3.02 -9.81
N ALA A 65 -4.58 -3.35 -11.10
CA ALA A 65 -3.93 -4.56 -11.60
C ALA A 65 -2.45 -4.61 -11.19
N GLY A 66 -1.75 -3.46 -11.25
CA GLY A 66 -0.37 -3.35 -10.74
C GLY A 66 -0.23 -3.71 -9.25
N MET A 67 -1.22 -3.34 -8.43
CA MET A 67 -1.25 -3.74 -7.02
C MET A 67 -1.46 -5.25 -6.86
N THR A 68 -2.32 -5.86 -7.68
CA THR A 68 -2.54 -7.31 -7.68
C THR A 68 -1.27 -8.08 -8.05
N VAL A 69 -0.56 -7.64 -9.09
CA VAL A 69 0.72 -8.22 -9.51
C VAL A 69 1.77 -8.07 -8.38
N ALA A 70 1.83 -6.89 -7.74
CA ALA A 70 2.73 -6.67 -6.62
C ALA A 70 2.43 -7.58 -5.42
N ASN A 71 1.16 -7.87 -5.14
CA ASN A 71 0.79 -8.83 -4.08
C ASN A 71 1.14 -10.27 -4.49
N LEU A 72 0.88 -10.67 -5.73
CA LEU A 72 1.14 -12.02 -6.23
C LEU A 72 2.63 -12.40 -6.13
N PHE A 73 3.52 -11.50 -6.50
CA PHE A 73 4.97 -11.74 -6.47
C PHE A 73 5.65 -11.19 -5.21
N GLY A 74 5.22 -10.03 -4.72
CA GLY A 74 5.87 -9.34 -3.61
C GLY A 74 5.71 -10.05 -2.28
N VAL A 75 4.56 -10.67 -2.03
CA VAL A 75 4.32 -11.36 -0.76
C VAL A 75 5.15 -12.65 -0.66
N PRO A 76 5.14 -13.57 -1.65
CA PRO A 76 6.00 -14.75 -1.59
C PRO A 76 7.48 -14.41 -1.51
N LEU A 77 7.95 -13.44 -2.30
CA LEU A 77 9.34 -12.98 -2.25
C LEU A 77 9.69 -12.38 -0.87
N GLY A 78 8.82 -11.54 -0.33
CA GLY A 78 9.01 -10.94 0.98
C GLY A 78 9.05 -11.98 2.10
N THR A 79 8.17 -12.97 2.04
CA THR A 79 8.12 -14.09 2.98
C THR A 79 9.39 -14.93 2.89
N SER A 80 9.80 -15.32 1.69
CA SER A 80 11.04 -16.09 1.46
C SER A 80 12.27 -15.36 2.00
N LEU A 81 12.44 -14.08 1.69
CA LEU A 81 13.55 -13.26 2.18
C LEU A 81 13.54 -13.09 3.69
N SER A 82 12.36 -12.94 4.27
CA SER A 82 12.20 -12.83 5.72
C SER A 82 12.66 -14.09 6.46
N HIS A 83 12.39 -15.26 5.88
CA HIS A 83 12.81 -16.55 6.46
C HIS A 83 14.28 -16.89 6.21
N THR A 84 14.81 -16.55 5.03
CA THR A 84 16.18 -16.95 4.63
C THR A 84 17.26 -15.99 5.15
N ILE A 85 16.97 -14.68 5.21
CA ILE A 85 17.95 -13.66 5.56
C ILE A 85 17.53 -12.91 6.83
N SER A 86 16.55 -12.04 6.71
CA SER A 86 15.99 -11.25 7.81
C SER A 86 14.74 -10.48 7.35
N TRP A 87 13.77 -10.33 8.23
CA TRP A 87 12.61 -9.48 7.99
C TRP A 87 12.98 -8.00 7.71
N ARG A 88 14.13 -7.53 8.23
CA ARG A 88 14.63 -6.18 7.96
C ARG A 88 15.01 -5.96 6.51
N VAL A 89 15.53 -6.99 5.83
CA VAL A 89 15.89 -6.93 4.40
C VAL A 89 14.65 -6.70 3.56
N THR A 90 13.52 -7.29 3.90
CA THR A 90 12.25 -7.06 3.21
C THR A 90 11.84 -5.58 3.25
N PHE A 91 11.99 -4.90 4.40
CA PHE A 91 11.70 -3.46 4.49
C PHE A 91 12.68 -2.60 3.67
N LEU A 92 13.96 -2.95 3.66
CA LEU A 92 14.96 -2.25 2.84
C LEU A 92 14.65 -2.40 1.34
N LEU A 93 14.20 -3.58 0.92
CA LEU A 93 13.79 -3.83 -0.46
C LEU A 93 12.56 -3.00 -0.85
N VAL A 94 11.59 -2.85 0.05
CA VAL A 94 10.43 -1.94 -0.15
C VAL A 94 10.89 -0.48 -0.28
N VAL A 95 11.88 -0.05 0.50
CA VAL A 95 12.46 1.30 0.39
C VAL A 95 13.13 1.47 -0.97
N PHE A 96 13.92 0.50 -1.42
CA PHE A 96 14.60 0.52 -2.72
C PHE A 96 13.62 0.64 -3.89
N TRP A 97 12.58 -0.21 -3.93
CA TRP A 97 11.51 -0.10 -4.94
C TRP A 97 10.76 1.22 -4.86
N GLY A 98 10.54 1.73 -3.65
CA GLY A 98 9.94 3.05 -3.45
C GLY A 98 10.80 4.18 -4.03
N LEU A 99 12.12 4.08 -3.98
CA LEU A 99 13.04 5.05 -4.59
C LEU A 99 12.96 5.01 -6.12
N ILE A 100 12.97 3.80 -6.70
CA ILE A 100 12.80 3.60 -8.14
C ILE A 100 11.48 4.20 -8.61
N THR A 101 10.39 3.87 -7.93
CA THR A 101 9.05 4.40 -8.26
C THR A 101 9.03 5.92 -8.23
N LEU A 102 9.67 6.54 -7.23
CA LEU A 102 9.72 8.00 -7.15
C LEU A 102 10.53 8.61 -8.29
N TYR A 103 11.65 8.01 -8.66
CA TYR A 103 12.44 8.44 -9.79
C TYR A 103 11.62 8.44 -11.07
N TYR A 104 10.85 7.37 -11.35
CA TYR A 104 9.99 7.30 -12.52
C TYR A 104 8.83 8.28 -12.46
N ILE A 105 8.21 8.50 -11.31
CA ILE A 105 7.17 9.52 -11.13
C ILE A 105 7.74 10.92 -11.43
N TYR A 106 8.92 11.22 -10.90
CA TYR A 106 9.58 12.51 -11.15
C TYR A 106 9.93 12.70 -12.63
N ARG A 107 10.37 11.64 -13.31
CA ARG A 107 10.86 11.70 -14.69
C ARG A 107 9.75 11.71 -15.73
N TRP A 108 8.68 10.96 -15.50
CA TRP A 108 7.67 10.68 -16.53
C TRP A 108 6.29 11.27 -16.25
N VAL A 109 5.94 11.56 -15.01
CA VAL A 109 4.60 12.11 -14.71
C VAL A 109 4.64 13.62 -14.87
N PRO A 110 3.91 14.19 -15.87
CA PRO A 110 3.86 15.62 -16.07
C PRO A 110 3.20 16.32 -14.88
N GLN A 111 3.48 17.60 -14.72
CA GLN A 111 2.82 18.42 -13.71
C GLN A 111 1.34 18.55 -14.08
N VAL A 112 0.49 17.87 -13.32
CA VAL A 112 -0.96 18.00 -13.45
C VAL A 112 -1.40 19.28 -12.74
N GLU A 113 -2.26 20.07 -13.38
CA GLU A 113 -2.83 21.27 -12.78
C GLU A 113 -3.36 20.98 -11.37
N ASN A 114 -3.06 21.88 -10.46
CA ASN A 114 -3.50 21.77 -9.09
C ASN A 114 -5.03 21.68 -9.05
N LEU A 115 -5.55 20.68 -8.35
CA LEU A 115 -6.97 20.66 -8.00
C LEU A 115 -7.29 21.97 -7.25
N LYS A 116 -8.42 22.60 -7.58
CA LYS A 116 -8.88 23.79 -6.85
C LYS A 116 -8.83 23.51 -5.36
N ASP A 117 -8.02 24.27 -4.66
CA ASP A 117 -7.91 24.12 -3.20
C ASP A 117 -9.13 24.76 -2.55
N ASN A 118 -10.08 23.93 -2.17
CA ASN A 118 -11.28 24.36 -1.43
C ASN A 118 -11.00 24.56 0.07
N GLY A 119 -9.73 24.58 0.44
CA GLY A 119 -9.29 24.68 1.83
C GLY A 119 -9.60 23.44 2.67
N PHE A 120 -9.00 23.36 3.85
CA PHE A 120 -9.12 22.20 4.73
C PHE A 120 -10.58 21.88 5.11
N LYS A 121 -11.40 22.89 5.36
CA LYS A 121 -12.83 22.72 5.67
C LYS A 121 -13.65 22.21 4.47
N GLY A 122 -13.30 22.61 3.25
CA GLY A 122 -13.96 22.16 2.03
C GLY A 122 -13.71 20.69 1.73
N GLN A 123 -12.53 20.18 2.08
CA GLN A 123 -12.14 18.80 1.86
C GLN A 123 -12.98 17.80 2.69
N PHE A 124 -13.50 18.19 3.83
CA PHE A 124 -14.33 17.35 4.70
C PHE A 124 -15.84 17.52 4.49
N ARG A 125 -16.26 18.38 3.55
CA ARG A 125 -17.68 18.62 3.30
C ARG A 125 -18.43 17.38 2.86
N PHE A 126 -17.78 16.47 2.12
CA PHE A 126 -18.39 15.23 1.66
C PHE A 126 -18.76 14.28 2.82
N LEU A 127 -18.05 14.35 3.95
CA LEU A 127 -18.35 13.53 5.13
C LEU A 127 -19.64 13.93 5.86
N LYS A 128 -20.30 15.02 5.44
CA LYS A 128 -21.61 15.42 5.99
C LYS A 128 -22.78 14.55 5.50
N SER A 129 -22.59 13.83 4.39
CA SER A 129 -23.57 12.88 3.88
C SER A 129 -23.29 11.45 4.36
N PRO A 130 -24.29 10.55 4.48
CA PRO A 130 -24.09 9.18 4.93
C PRO A 130 -23.38 8.30 3.90
N ALA A 131 -23.50 8.60 2.61
CA ALA A 131 -22.95 7.78 1.54
C ALA A 131 -21.41 7.54 1.64
N PRO A 132 -20.55 8.55 1.87
CA PRO A 132 -19.12 8.32 2.09
C PRO A 132 -18.81 7.42 3.28
N TRP A 133 -19.59 7.51 4.37
CA TRP A 133 -19.41 6.67 5.55
C TRP A 133 -19.74 5.20 5.27
N LEU A 134 -20.78 4.94 4.48
CA LEU A 134 -21.13 3.58 4.03
C LEU A 134 -20.02 3.00 3.14
N ILE A 135 -19.50 3.78 2.20
CA ILE A 135 -18.39 3.35 1.33
C ILE A 135 -17.12 3.09 2.16
N LEU A 136 -16.77 3.99 3.07
CA LEU A 136 -15.62 3.83 3.97
C LEU A 136 -15.79 2.59 4.86
N GLY A 137 -16.99 2.40 5.43
CA GLY A 137 -17.31 1.23 6.25
C GLY A 137 -17.21 -0.08 5.46
N ALA A 138 -17.82 -0.14 4.29
CA ALA A 138 -17.76 -1.32 3.42
C ALA A 138 -16.32 -1.64 3.01
N THR A 139 -15.54 -0.61 2.63
CA THR A 139 -14.13 -0.77 2.26
C THR A 139 -13.28 -1.22 3.45
N ALA A 140 -13.48 -0.63 4.63
CA ALA A 140 -12.73 -0.98 5.84
C ALA A 140 -13.03 -2.41 6.29
N LEU A 141 -14.30 -2.81 6.30
CA LEU A 141 -14.71 -4.17 6.67
C LEU A 141 -14.26 -5.20 5.64
N GLY A 142 -14.46 -4.93 4.35
CA GLY A 142 -14.08 -5.84 3.27
C GLY A 142 -12.57 -6.08 3.22
N ASN A 143 -11.79 -5.01 3.11
CA ASN A 143 -10.32 -5.14 3.12
C ASN A 143 -9.80 -5.65 4.46
N GLY A 144 -10.35 -5.18 5.57
CA GLY A 144 -9.97 -5.64 6.90
C GLY A 144 -10.17 -7.15 7.05
N GLY A 145 -11.32 -7.68 6.62
CA GLY A 145 -11.61 -9.12 6.64
C GLY A 145 -10.64 -9.92 5.78
N VAL A 146 -10.38 -9.48 4.54
CA VAL A 146 -9.42 -10.14 3.64
C VAL A 146 -8.01 -10.14 4.24
N PHE A 147 -7.53 -9.01 4.75
CA PHE A 147 -6.20 -8.94 5.33
C PHE A 147 -6.07 -9.68 6.66
N CYS A 148 -7.13 -9.72 7.48
CA CYS A 148 -7.16 -10.58 8.66
C CYS A 148 -6.98 -12.04 8.28
N TRP A 149 -7.81 -12.55 7.36
CA TRP A 149 -7.69 -13.93 6.89
C TRP A 149 -6.29 -14.22 6.32
N TYR A 150 -5.79 -13.34 5.45
CA TYR A 150 -4.48 -13.47 4.82
C TYR A 150 -3.33 -13.50 5.83
N SER A 151 -3.43 -12.73 6.91
CA SER A 151 -2.41 -12.71 7.98
C SER A 151 -2.36 -14.04 8.77
N TYR A 152 -3.48 -14.74 8.86
CA TYR A 152 -3.57 -16.01 9.60
C TYR A 152 -3.40 -17.24 8.71
N VAL A 153 -3.34 -17.11 7.40
CA VAL A 153 -3.13 -18.25 6.47
C VAL A 153 -1.87 -19.03 6.81
N ASN A 154 -0.76 -18.35 7.07
CA ASN A 154 0.51 -19.01 7.38
C ASN A 154 0.46 -19.82 8.68
N PRO A 155 0.08 -19.27 9.85
CA PRO A 155 -0.11 -20.08 11.07
C PRO A 155 -1.12 -21.21 10.88
N MET A 156 -2.20 -20.98 10.16
CA MET A 156 -3.22 -21.99 9.92
C MET A 156 -2.66 -23.19 9.13
N LEU A 157 -1.88 -22.93 8.09
CA LEU A 157 -1.29 -23.98 7.27
C LEU A 157 -0.15 -24.71 8.01
N THR A 158 0.66 -24.00 8.79
CA THR A 158 1.79 -24.62 9.50
C THR A 158 1.38 -25.32 10.79
N GLU A 159 0.55 -24.70 11.62
CA GLU A 159 0.22 -25.21 12.96
C GLU A 159 -0.97 -26.16 12.95
N ILE A 160 -1.97 -25.94 12.07
CA ILE A 160 -3.17 -26.77 12.03
C ILE A 160 -3.05 -27.86 10.97
N SER A 161 -2.59 -27.51 9.76
CA SER A 161 -2.53 -28.46 8.64
C SER A 161 -1.18 -29.18 8.52
N GLY A 162 -0.17 -28.83 9.33
CA GLY A 162 1.12 -29.51 9.39
C GLY A 162 2.02 -29.32 8.17
N PHE A 163 1.76 -28.31 7.32
CA PHE A 163 2.64 -28.03 6.20
C PHE A 163 4.00 -27.49 6.66
N GLN A 164 5.06 -27.90 5.98
CA GLN A 164 6.39 -27.38 6.25
C GLN A 164 6.52 -25.90 5.86
N THR A 165 7.19 -25.11 6.68
CA THR A 165 7.44 -23.68 6.45
C THR A 165 8.14 -23.42 5.11
N SER A 166 8.97 -24.36 4.63
CA SER A 166 9.63 -24.28 3.31
C SER A 166 8.65 -24.32 2.14
N SER A 167 7.49 -24.92 2.31
CA SER A 167 6.45 -25.02 1.26
C SER A 167 5.55 -23.79 1.21
N MET A 168 5.63 -22.88 2.19
CA MET A 168 4.74 -21.71 2.29
C MET A 168 4.87 -20.76 1.10
N THR A 169 6.08 -20.58 0.58
CA THR A 169 6.29 -19.71 -0.59
C THR A 169 5.53 -20.22 -1.82
N ALA A 170 5.48 -21.53 -2.01
CA ALA A 170 4.74 -22.14 -3.12
C ALA A 170 3.22 -22.18 -2.90
N LEU A 171 2.79 -22.28 -1.62
CA LEU A 171 1.36 -22.33 -1.27
C LEU A 171 0.69 -20.94 -1.26
N MET A 172 1.47 -19.86 -1.20
CA MET A 172 0.97 -18.47 -1.21
C MET A 172 0.91 -17.84 -2.61
N VAL A 173 1.31 -18.54 -3.66
CA VAL A 173 1.18 -18.17 -5.07
C VAL A 173 -0.08 -18.78 -5.67
#